data_a2f9497cb9e871d7b675737a8606a591
#
_entry.id   a2f9497cb9e871d7b675737a8606a591
#
_cell.length_a   1.000
_cell.length_b   1.000
_cell.length_c   1.000
_cell.angle_alpha   90.00
_cell.angle_beta   90.00
_cell.angle_gamma   90.00
#
_symmetry.space_group_name_H-M   'P 1'
#
loop_
_entity.id
_entity.type
_entity.pdbx_description
1 polymer ?
#
loop_
_entity_poly.entity_id
_entity_poly.type
_entity_poly.pdbx_seq_one_letter_code
_entity_poly.pdbx_strand_id
1 'polypeptide(L)'
;LAQEMSDLNNFNFGTGYETIGYTVNGDAVDWTYGNNGIITYTPEVGSSSQGFWPSESDVEELCDNQFGPNKVFAFTAGSDFVLGSYDFSNDLLPGAVAFANLEILNRGLASSSGAVSIKIEPLSQLISIENQLVEIGELNSWQKDTISFELNVSDQVAYFSEASIKISIQDEKSFNYKDTLRFFIGNQTLLYQEDFNSGIGQWSVDGDWGLTNEPSIGLYALTDSPNGNYSAEISSSATLEIDLDFSFIANPFVSYSALWDIEDGYDFVRFQAYTEEDGWLSLMGNYTVQGNGATAQPLGQYGYDGSQSSWVIEKIYLNQLNGNKPLAFRFIQDSDQYVEGDGFVFDDFSINGFSLGLLGDQTSDGTVNIFDIIGVADMISRGEEPSNYELTFCDLDDNGEINILDLLMIINLVSN
;
A
#
# COMPACT_ATOMS: atom_id res chain seq x y z
N LEU A 1 10.87 -9.52 12.69
CA LEU A 1 12.17 -9.06 13.18
C LEU A 1 13.31 -9.51 12.26
N ALA A 2 13.44 -10.81 11.95
CA ALA A 2 14.49 -11.31 11.05
C ALA A 2 14.34 -10.68 9.64
N GLN A 3 13.14 -10.67 9.10
CA GLN A 3 12.81 -10.01 7.83
C GLN A 3 13.24 -8.53 7.85
N GLU A 4 12.84 -7.76 8.84
CA GLU A 4 13.19 -6.34 8.95
C GLU A 4 14.71 -6.11 9.04
N MET A 5 15.43 -7.02 9.70
CA MET A 5 16.89 -6.97 9.75
C MET A 5 17.48 -7.24 8.36
N SER A 6 16.92 -8.23 7.64
CA SER A 6 17.27 -8.58 6.26
C SER A 6 17.00 -7.44 5.27
N ASP A 7 15.87 -6.76 5.37
CA ASP A 7 15.50 -5.62 4.52
C ASP A 7 16.52 -4.47 4.57
N LEU A 8 17.32 -4.39 5.64
CA LEU A 8 18.36 -3.36 5.81
C LEU A 8 19.72 -3.73 5.20
N ASN A 9 19.99 -5.02 4.96
CA ASN A 9 21.30 -5.47 4.47
C ASN A 9 21.24 -6.54 3.38
N ASN A 10 20.03 -6.96 2.98
CA ASN A 10 19.79 -8.02 2.00
C ASN A 10 20.46 -9.37 2.35
N PHE A 11 20.53 -9.70 3.65
CA PHE A 11 20.99 -11.00 4.08
C PHE A 11 19.82 -11.99 4.13
N ASN A 12 20.03 -13.21 3.64
CA ASN A 12 19.07 -14.28 3.84
C ASN A 12 18.92 -14.58 5.32
N PHE A 13 17.70 -14.90 5.75
CA PHE A 13 17.42 -15.29 7.13
C PHE A 13 16.65 -16.59 7.15
N GLY A 14 16.80 -17.34 8.25
CA GLY A 14 16.16 -18.63 8.42
C GLY A 14 16.93 -19.47 9.43
N THR A 15 16.57 -20.76 9.52
CA THR A 15 17.35 -21.74 10.29
C THR A 15 18.66 -22.05 9.60
N GLY A 16 19.61 -22.68 10.31
CA GLY A 16 20.87 -23.10 9.71
C GLY A 16 20.69 -23.98 8.47
N TYR A 17 19.65 -24.85 8.45
CA TYR A 17 19.35 -25.63 7.26
C TYR A 17 18.92 -24.82 6.06
N GLU A 18 18.06 -23.84 6.28
CA GLU A 18 17.50 -22.95 5.22
C GLU A 18 18.57 -21.98 4.66
N THR A 19 19.48 -21.51 5.49
CA THR A 19 20.46 -20.47 5.10
C THR A 19 21.82 -21.03 4.67
N ILE A 20 22.32 -22.09 5.34
CA ILE A 20 23.65 -22.66 5.07
C ILE A 20 23.62 -24.12 4.62
N GLY A 21 22.43 -24.73 4.49
CA GLY A 21 22.21 -26.05 3.89
C GLY A 21 22.59 -27.24 4.77
N TYR A 22 22.88 -27.07 6.08
CA TYR A 22 23.12 -28.14 7.01
C TYR A 22 22.63 -27.84 8.43
N THR A 23 22.27 -28.88 9.17
CA THR A 23 21.82 -28.76 10.55
C THR A 23 23.00 -28.60 11.50
N VAL A 24 23.00 -27.55 12.31
CA VAL A 24 23.89 -27.36 13.45
C VAL A 24 23.17 -27.79 14.71
N ASN A 25 23.80 -28.55 15.55
CA ASN A 25 23.23 -29.02 16.82
C ASN A 25 24.08 -28.55 18.02
N GLY A 26 23.40 -27.94 19.00
CA GLY A 26 24.04 -27.55 20.25
C GLY A 26 24.87 -26.28 20.14
N ASP A 27 24.52 -25.40 19.26
CA ASP A 27 25.10 -24.06 19.19
C ASP A 27 24.58 -23.12 20.30
N ALA A 28 25.11 -21.91 20.36
CA ALA A 28 24.72 -20.93 21.36
C ALA A 28 23.27 -20.46 21.19
N VAL A 29 22.77 -20.38 19.93
CA VAL A 29 21.40 -19.96 19.61
C VAL A 29 20.40 -20.98 20.14
N ASP A 30 20.59 -22.25 19.87
CA ASP A 30 19.76 -23.36 20.37
C ASP A 30 19.67 -23.33 21.89
N TRP A 31 20.82 -23.17 22.55
CA TRP A 31 20.87 -23.17 24.03
C TRP A 31 20.19 -21.93 24.63
N THR A 32 20.45 -20.75 24.09
CA THR A 32 19.86 -19.48 24.63
C THR A 32 18.36 -19.51 24.47
N TYR A 33 17.85 -19.91 23.32
CA TYR A 33 16.40 -19.96 23.07
C TYR A 33 15.74 -21.12 23.82
N GLY A 34 16.30 -22.34 23.70
CA GLY A 34 15.71 -23.55 24.28
C GLY A 34 15.70 -23.56 25.82
N ASN A 35 16.70 -23.00 26.49
CA ASN A 35 16.76 -22.97 27.95
C ASN A 35 16.23 -21.70 28.60
N ASN A 36 16.30 -20.56 27.90
CA ASN A 36 16.00 -19.26 28.49
C ASN A 36 14.92 -18.46 27.74
N GLY A 37 14.45 -18.94 26.58
CA GLY A 37 13.51 -18.22 25.71
C GLY A 37 14.06 -16.90 25.14
N ILE A 38 15.40 -16.78 25.11
CA ILE A 38 16.07 -15.56 24.61
C ILE A 38 16.29 -15.72 23.11
N ILE A 39 15.67 -14.82 22.34
CA ILE A 39 15.87 -14.74 20.89
C ILE A 39 17.31 -14.33 20.60
N THR A 40 17.96 -15.09 19.74
CA THR A 40 19.36 -14.90 19.38
C THR A 40 19.55 -15.18 17.90
N TYR A 41 20.38 -14.42 17.22
CA TYR A 41 20.77 -14.62 15.83
C TYR A 41 22.29 -14.80 15.72
N THR A 42 22.72 -15.52 14.70
CA THR A 42 24.14 -15.65 14.30
C THR A 42 24.29 -15.04 12.91
N PRO A 43 24.64 -13.76 12.78
CA PRO A 43 24.89 -13.16 11.46
C PRO A 43 26.17 -13.72 10.84
N GLU A 44 26.07 -14.32 9.66
CA GLU A 44 27.20 -14.75 8.84
C GLU A 44 27.63 -13.57 7.96
N VAL A 45 28.63 -12.81 8.43
CA VAL A 45 29.02 -11.52 7.83
C VAL A 45 29.95 -11.71 6.64
N GLY A 46 29.61 -11.08 5.52
CA GLY A 46 30.37 -11.15 4.26
C GLY A 46 29.85 -12.20 3.30
N SER A 47 30.42 -12.26 2.12
CA SER A 47 30.06 -13.19 1.06
C SER A 47 31.10 -14.31 0.92
N SER A 48 30.73 -15.40 0.24
CA SER A 48 31.66 -16.50 -0.05
C SER A 48 32.89 -16.05 -0.84
N SER A 49 32.81 -14.98 -1.62
CA SER A 49 33.94 -14.40 -2.36
C SER A 49 34.95 -13.68 -1.46
N GLN A 50 34.52 -13.19 -0.30
CA GLN A 50 35.40 -12.56 0.70
C GLN A 50 36.02 -13.56 1.67
N GLY A 51 35.44 -14.77 1.76
CA GLY A 51 35.95 -15.86 2.60
C GLY A 51 35.96 -15.49 4.09
N PHE A 52 36.74 -16.25 4.88
CA PHE A 52 36.83 -16.04 6.33
C PHE A 52 37.75 -14.88 6.74
N TRP A 53 38.48 -14.28 5.80
CA TRP A 53 39.42 -13.18 6.04
C TRP A 53 39.26 -12.12 4.95
N PRO A 54 38.20 -11.27 5.07
CA PRO A 54 37.99 -10.19 4.12
C PRO A 54 39.19 -9.21 4.10
N SER A 55 39.34 -8.50 3.00
CA SER A 55 40.41 -7.48 2.89
C SER A 55 40.14 -6.32 3.85
N GLU A 56 41.18 -5.59 4.26
CA GLU A 56 41.05 -4.41 5.10
C GLU A 56 40.10 -3.36 4.50
N SER A 57 40.05 -3.28 3.17
CA SER A 57 39.15 -2.38 2.44
C SER A 57 37.67 -2.75 2.56
N ASP A 58 37.33 -4.01 2.86
CA ASP A 58 35.95 -4.49 2.94
C ASP A 58 35.37 -4.32 4.35
N VAL A 59 36.21 -4.12 5.36
CA VAL A 59 35.81 -4.13 6.78
C VAL A 59 34.79 -3.02 7.10
N GLU A 60 34.99 -1.81 6.56
CA GLU A 60 34.08 -0.68 6.81
C GLU A 60 32.68 -0.96 6.26
N GLU A 61 32.57 -1.42 5.03
CA GLU A 61 31.31 -1.78 4.39
C GLU A 61 30.60 -2.92 5.14
N LEU A 62 31.32 -3.97 5.53
CA LEU A 62 30.77 -5.08 6.30
C LEU A 62 30.25 -4.65 7.68
N CYS A 63 30.91 -3.70 8.34
CA CYS A 63 30.43 -3.13 9.60
C CYS A 63 29.18 -2.29 9.40
N ASP A 64 29.16 -1.45 8.39
CA ASP A 64 28.02 -0.58 8.08
C ASP A 64 26.78 -1.38 7.74
N ASN A 65 26.92 -2.45 6.96
CA ASN A 65 25.82 -3.39 6.65
C ASN A 65 25.22 -4.06 7.87
N GLN A 66 25.96 -4.23 8.98
CA GLN A 66 25.46 -4.81 10.21
C GLN A 66 24.87 -3.79 11.19
N PHE A 67 25.17 -2.50 11.02
CA PHE A 67 24.77 -1.48 12.00
C PHE A 67 23.25 -1.32 12.09
N GLY A 68 22.55 -1.22 10.95
CA GLY A 68 21.09 -1.14 10.88
C GLY A 68 20.39 -2.34 11.53
N PRO A 69 20.65 -3.58 11.07
CA PRO A 69 20.09 -4.81 11.64
C PRO A 69 20.31 -4.95 13.14
N ASN A 70 21.53 -4.72 13.62
CA ASN A 70 21.84 -4.80 15.06
C ASN A 70 21.08 -3.74 15.89
N LYS A 71 20.85 -2.57 15.30
CA LYS A 71 20.07 -1.51 15.95
C LYS A 71 18.60 -1.90 16.09
N VAL A 72 17.98 -2.46 15.02
CA VAL A 72 16.61 -2.99 15.07
C VAL A 72 16.51 -4.08 16.13
N PHE A 73 17.42 -5.04 16.12
CA PHE A 73 17.46 -6.12 17.12
C PHE A 73 17.56 -5.61 18.55
N ALA A 74 18.41 -4.60 18.80
CA ALA A 74 18.56 -4.02 20.12
C ALA A 74 17.30 -3.29 20.59
N PHE A 75 16.60 -2.57 19.70
CA PHE A 75 15.38 -1.83 20.06
C PHE A 75 14.22 -2.76 20.34
N THR A 76 14.08 -3.83 19.58
CA THR A 76 13.01 -4.82 19.77
C THR A 76 13.10 -5.55 21.13
N ALA A 77 14.23 -5.54 21.82
CA ALA A 77 14.38 -6.14 23.15
C ALA A 77 13.53 -5.43 24.24
N GLY A 78 13.19 -4.16 24.05
CA GLY A 78 12.27 -3.38 24.89
C GLY A 78 10.87 -3.30 24.31
N SER A 79 10.13 -2.25 24.67
CA SER A 79 8.98 -1.77 23.91
C SER A 79 9.49 -1.08 22.64
N ASP A 80 8.92 -1.47 21.50
CA ASP A 80 9.27 -0.91 20.19
C ASP A 80 7.97 -0.62 19.42
N PHE A 81 7.65 0.66 19.27
CA PHE A 81 6.40 1.08 18.67
C PHE A 81 6.56 1.34 17.19
N VAL A 82 5.54 0.98 16.43
CA VAL A 82 5.40 1.32 15.02
C VAL A 82 3.98 1.74 14.73
N LEU A 83 3.83 2.52 13.66
CA LEU A 83 2.54 2.84 13.08
C LEU A 83 2.09 1.64 12.25
N GLY A 84 0.86 1.19 12.49
CA GLY A 84 0.18 0.20 11.66
C GLY A 84 -0.62 0.87 10.54
N SER A 85 -1.85 0.42 10.32
CA SER A 85 -2.77 1.02 9.36
C SER A 85 -3.28 2.38 9.81
N TYR A 86 -3.72 3.18 8.85
CA TYR A 86 -4.45 4.41 9.14
C TYR A 86 -5.58 4.62 8.14
N ASP A 87 -6.65 5.30 8.58
CA ASP A 87 -7.77 5.71 7.75
C ASP A 87 -8.28 7.10 8.14
N PHE A 88 -9.17 7.63 7.32
CA PHE A 88 -9.92 8.86 7.61
C PHE A 88 -11.42 8.58 7.54
N SER A 89 -12.19 9.13 8.47
CA SER A 89 -13.65 8.92 8.54
C SER A 89 -14.42 9.48 7.33
N ASN A 90 -13.86 10.48 6.65
CA ASN A 90 -14.46 11.17 5.50
C ASN A 90 -13.35 11.59 4.52
N ASP A 91 -13.77 11.94 3.31
CA ASP A 91 -12.89 12.61 2.36
C ASP A 91 -12.35 13.91 2.94
N LEU A 92 -11.07 14.16 2.72
CA LEU A 92 -10.38 15.36 3.15
C LEU A 92 -10.61 16.48 2.14
N LEU A 93 -11.79 17.11 2.20
CA LEU A 93 -12.13 18.23 1.33
C LEU A 93 -11.70 19.56 1.96
N PRO A 94 -11.51 20.65 1.17
CA PRO A 94 -11.31 21.98 1.71
C PRO A 94 -12.42 22.37 2.68
N GLY A 95 -12.06 22.86 3.86
CA GLY A 95 -13.00 23.19 4.94
C GLY A 95 -13.59 22.00 5.71
N ALA A 96 -13.24 20.76 5.35
CA ALA A 96 -13.77 19.57 6.03
C ALA A 96 -13.14 19.35 7.40
N VAL A 97 -13.91 18.68 8.25
CA VAL A 97 -13.46 18.09 9.51
C VAL A 97 -13.53 16.57 9.37
N ALA A 98 -12.43 15.90 9.58
CA ALA A 98 -12.35 14.45 9.53
C ALA A 98 -11.72 13.89 10.81
N PHE A 99 -12.03 12.64 11.14
CA PHE A 99 -11.30 11.91 12.16
C PHE A 99 -10.29 11.00 11.47
N ALA A 100 -9.02 11.14 11.85
CA ALA A 100 -7.97 10.22 11.47
C ALA A 100 -7.86 9.12 12.53
N ASN A 101 -7.90 7.87 12.11
CA ASN A 101 -7.69 6.70 12.97
C ASN A 101 -6.31 6.14 12.65
N LEU A 102 -5.50 5.93 13.68
CA LEU A 102 -4.14 5.37 13.55
C LEU A 102 -4.01 4.14 14.43
N GLU A 103 -3.61 3.02 13.86
CA GLU A 103 -3.24 1.83 14.62
C GLU A 103 -1.80 1.96 15.11
N ILE A 104 -1.60 1.74 16.39
CA ILE A 104 -0.29 1.71 17.05
C ILE A 104 0.00 0.28 17.47
N LEU A 105 1.12 -0.27 17.07
CA LEU A 105 1.58 -1.61 17.43
C LEU A 105 2.84 -1.50 18.31
N ASN A 106 2.83 -2.20 19.44
CA ASN A 106 4.07 -2.52 20.14
C ASN A 106 4.62 -3.85 19.61
N ARG A 107 5.54 -3.80 18.65
CA ARG A 107 6.22 -5.00 18.10
C ARG A 107 7.39 -5.47 18.95
N GLY A 108 7.70 -4.75 20.02
CA GLY A 108 8.78 -5.10 20.95
C GLY A 108 8.47 -6.36 21.77
N LEU A 109 9.51 -6.95 22.36
CA LEU A 109 9.43 -8.15 23.19
C LEU A 109 9.02 -7.88 24.64
N ALA A 110 8.98 -6.61 25.03
CA ALA A 110 8.51 -6.16 26.34
C ALA A 110 7.25 -5.32 26.22
N SER A 111 6.41 -5.32 27.27
CA SER A 111 5.34 -4.34 27.43
C SER A 111 5.90 -2.93 27.54
N SER A 112 5.08 -1.94 27.18
CA SER A 112 5.42 -0.53 27.40
C SER A 112 5.68 -0.23 28.90
N SER A 113 6.53 0.75 29.15
CA SER A 113 6.79 1.23 30.52
C SER A 113 5.73 2.25 30.93
N GLY A 114 4.51 1.76 31.24
CA GLY A 114 3.37 2.61 31.54
C GLY A 114 2.62 3.08 30.29
N ALA A 115 1.99 4.24 30.39
CA ALA A 115 1.22 4.81 29.27
C ALA A 115 2.11 5.14 28.07
N VAL A 116 1.54 4.96 26.86
CA VAL A 116 2.20 5.31 25.61
C VAL A 116 1.70 6.68 25.16
N SER A 117 2.61 7.58 24.90
CA SER A 117 2.35 8.96 24.45
C SER A 117 2.54 9.07 22.95
N ILE A 118 1.52 9.54 22.26
CA ILE A 118 1.51 9.76 20.82
C ILE A 118 1.38 11.26 20.55
N LYS A 119 2.43 11.86 19.99
CA LYS A 119 2.43 13.26 19.57
C LYS A 119 2.21 13.34 18.06
N ILE A 120 1.25 14.19 17.65
CA ILE A 120 0.83 14.38 16.27
C ILE A 120 1.00 15.85 15.90
N GLU A 121 1.91 16.13 14.97
CA GLU A 121 2.29 17.50 14.59
C GLU A 121 1.96 17.73 13.10
N PRO A 122 1.08 18.69 12.75
CA PRO A 122 0.90 19.05 11.35
C PRO A 122 2.19 19.67 10.80
N LEU A 123 2.65 19.19 9.65
CA LEU A 123 3.84 19.71 8.97
C LEU A 123 3.48 20.71 7.86
N SER A 124 2.20 20.79 7.50
CA SER A 124 1.71 21.74 6.51
C SER A 124 0.68 22.71 7.12
N GLN A 125 0.56 23.91 6.57
CA GLN A 125 -0.45 24.88 6.98
C GLN A 125 -1.85 24.57 6.41
N LEU A 126 -1.96 23.55 5.60
CA LEU A 126 -3.20 23.11 4.96
C LEU A 126 -4.16 22.43 5.94
N ILE A 127 -3.62 21.98 7.07
CA ILE A 127 -4.35 21.22 8.09
C ILE A 127 -4.03 21.75 9.48
N SER A 128 -4.97 21.55 10.40
CA SER A 128 -4.77 21.79 11.83
C SER A 128 -5.31 20.65 12.66
N ILE A 129 -4.70 20.43 13.82
CA ILE A 129 -5.03 19.37 14.79
C ILE A 129 -5.12 20.02 16.16
N GLU A 130 -6.29 19.94 16.80
CA GLU A 130 -6.48 20.59 18.12
C GLU A 130 -5.75 19.84 19.22
N ASN A 131 -5.91 18.52 19.28
CA ASN A 131 -5.28 17.68 20.30
C ASN A 131 -4.07 16.97 19.70
N GLN A 132 -2.92 17.62 19.81
CA GLN A 132 -1.65 17.10 19.27
C GLN A 132 -0.97 16.05 20.16
N LEU A 133 -1.54 15.74 21.32
CA LEU A 133 -1.01 14.73 22.23
C LEU A 133 -2.14 13.81 22.68
N VAL A 134 -1.97 12.53 22.39
CA VAL A 134 -2.88 11.45 22.82
C VAL A 134 -2.10 10.49 23.70
N GLU A 135 -2.68 10.07 24.80
CA GLU A 135 -2.13 9.04 25.67
C GLU A 135 -3.05 7.81 25.67
N ILE A 136 -2.47 6.64 25.49
CA ILE A 136 -3.15 5.35 25.63
C ILE A 136 -2.57 4.59 26.82
N GLY A 137 -3.26 3.53 27.23
CA GLY A 137 -2.80 2.67 28.31
C GLY A 137 -1.49 1.93 27.99
N GLU A 138 -1.09 1.06 28.90
CA GLU A 138 0.02 0.14 28.67
C GLU A 138 -0.29 -0.79 27.49
N LEU A 139 0.66 -0.93 26.56
CA LEU A 139 0.63 -1.86 25.45
C LEU A 139 1.56 -3.03 25.72
N ASN A 140 1.00 -4.25 25.81
CA ASN A 140 1.80 -5.45 25.91
C ASN A 140 2.58 -5.72 24.62
N SER A 141 3.56 -6.61 24.70
CA SER A 141 4.25 -7.13 23.51
C SER A 141 3.24 -7.63 22.47
N TRP A 142 3.41 -7.22 21.21
CA TRP A 142 2.53 -7.52 20.06
C TRP A 142 1.06 -7.08 20.22
N GLN A 143 0.79 -6.21 21.15
CA GLN A 143 -0.53 -5.61 21.27
C GLN A 143 -0.67 -4.39 20.37
N LYS A 144 -1.85 -4.24 19.80
CA LYS A 144 -2.28 -3.08 19.00
C LYS A 144 -3.31 -2.27 19.79
N ASP A 145 -3.35 -0.98 19.54
CA ASP A 145 -4.42 -0.08 19.94
C ASP A 145 -4.64 0.97 18.85
N THR A 146 -5.84 1.53 18.78
CA THR A 146 -6.21 2.53 17.78
C THR A 146 -6.53 3.85 18.45
N ILE A 147 -5.86 4.91 18.03
CA ILE A 147 -6.20 6.27 18.43
C ILE A 147 -7.00 6.96 17.35
N SER A 148 -7.87 7.88 17.76
CA SER A 148 -8.60 8.77 16.85
C SER A 148 -8.38 10.22 17.25
N PHE A 149 -8.14 11.08 16.27
CA PHE A 149 -7.99 12.52 16.50
C PHE A 149 -8.67 13.30 15.38
N GLU A 150 -9.12 14.51 15.71
CA GLU A 150 -9.76 15.41 14.77
C GLU A 150 -8.71 16.15 13.94
N LEU A 151 -8.92 16.16 12.63
CA LEU A 151 -8.12 16.86 11.64
C LEU A 151 -9.02 17.84 10.90
N ASN A 152 -8.67 19.13 10.94
CA ASN A 152 -9.37 20.18 10.25
C ASN A 152 -8.59 20.59 9.01
N VAL A 153 -9.22 20.55 7.84
CA VAL A 153 -8.66 21.01 6.56
C VAL A 153 -8.99 22.47 6.37
N SER A 154 -8.02 23.29 5.97
CA SER A 154 -8.26 24.69 5.64
C SER A 154 -9.23 24.83 4.46
N ASP A 155 -10.11 25.80 4.48
CA ASP A 155 -11.01 26.18 3.39
C ASP A 155 -10.29 26.83 2.19
N GLN A 156 -9.04 27.26 2.40
CA GLN A 156 -8.19 27.90 1.36
C GLN A 156 -7.27 26.89 0.66
N VAL A 157 -7.49 25.59 0.81
CA VAL A 157 -6.67 24.57 0.17
C VAL A 157 -7.17 24.30 -1.23
N ALA A 158 -6.26 24.33 -2.20
CA ALA A 158 -6.59 23.86 -3.54
C ALA A 158 -6.84 22.33 -3.53
N TYR A 159 -7.80 21.89 -4.32
CA TYR A 159 -8.03 20.46 -4.51
C TYR A 159 -6.75 19.78 -4.95
N PHE A 160 -6.58 18.56 -4.46
CA PHE A 160 -5.38 17.78 -4.72
C PHE A 160 -4.09 18.44 -4.23
N SER A 161 -4.09 18.85 -2.97
CA SER A 161 -2.89 19.30 -2.26
C SER A 161 -2.35 18.22 -1.34
N GLU A 162 -1.03 18.00 -1.34
CA GLU A 162 -0.41 17.08 -0.40
C GLU A 162 -0.30 17.72 0.98
N ALA A 163 -0.84 17.05 2.00
CA ALA A 163 -0.64 17.39 3.39
C ALA A 163 0.18 16.31 4.10
N SER A 164 0.80 16.67 5.20
CA SER A 164 1.57 15.72 5.99
C SER A 164 1.48 16.02 7.47
N ILE A 165 1.54 14.94 8.27
CA ILE A 165 1.63 14.96 9.72
C ILE A 165 2.85 14.17 10.17
N LYS A 166 3.50 14.66 11.21
CA LYS A 166 4.54 13.91 11.88
C LYS A 166 3.97 13.25 13.12
N ILE A 167 4.23 11.97 13.25
CA ILE A 167 3.83 11.15 14.39
C ILE A 167 5.06 10.79 15.18
N SER A 168 4.98 10.92 16.51
CA SER A 168 6.03 10.49 17.44
C SER A 168 5.39 9.65 18.53
N ILE A 169 5.87 8.42 18.74
CA ILE A 169 5.33 7.46 19.71
C ILE A 169 6.42 7.09 20.69
N GLN A 170 6.13 7.15 22.00
CA GLN A 170 7.07 6.78 23.04
C GLN A 170 6.37 6.41 24.34
N ASP A 171 7.04 5.63 25.17
CA ASP A 171 6.78 5.46 26.61
C ASP A 171 7.93 6.09 27.42
N GLU A 172 7.97 5.83 28.74
CA GLU A 172 9.01 6.39 29.61
C GLU A 172 10.43 5.86 29.30
N LYS A 173 10.56 4.71 28.65
CA LYS A 173 11.85 4.00 28.45
C LYS A 173 12.16 3.67 27.01
N SER A 174 11.16 3.70 26.12
CA SER A 174 11.36 3.36 24.71
C SER A 174 12.08 4.46 23.94
N PHE A 175 12.63 4.08 22.82
CA PHE A 175 13.03 5.04 21.81
C PHE A 175 11.81 5.74 21.22
N ASN A 176 11.95 7.04 20.99
CA ASN A 176 10.93 7.82 20.31
C ASN A 176 10.85 7.40 18.83
N TYR A 177 9.84 6.57 18.50
CA TYR A 177 9.49 6.30 17.11
C TYR A 177 9.00 7.59 16.45
N LYS A 178 9.41 7.84 15.22
CA LYS A 178 8.99 8.99 14.42
C LYS A 178 8.72 8.57 13.01
N ASP A 179 7.57 8.98 12.51
CA ASP A 179 7.17 8.78 11.12
C ASP A 179 6.47 10.01 10.57
N THR A 180 6.33 10.07 9.25
CA THR A 180 5.62 11.14 8.56
C THR A 180 4.58 10.53 7.63
N LEU A 181 3.31 10.67 7.99
CA LEU A 181 2.22 10.32 7.10
C LEU A 181 1.99 11.43 6.09
N ARG A 182 1.86 11.06 4.82
CA ARG A 182 1.50 11.93 3.71
C ARG A 182 0.17 11.49 3.13
N PHE A 183 -0.69 12.44 2.84
CA PHE A 183 -2.00 12.19 2.26
C PHE A 183 -2.43 13.39 1.42
N PHE A 184 -3.43 13.16 0.56
CA PHE A 184 -3.92 14.19 -0.34
C PHE A 184 -5.26 14.73 0.15
N ILE A 185 -5.44 16.05 -0.03
CA ILE A 185 -6.70 16.75 0.20
C ILE A 185 -7.42 16.78 -1.15
N GLY A 186 -8.62 16.20 -1.22
CA GLY A 186 -9.39 16.09 -2.43
C GLY A 186 -10.46 15.02 -2.36
N ASN A 187 -11.33 14.98 -3.36
CA ASN A 187 -12.37 13.98 -3.48
C ASN A 187 -11.77 12.71 -4.12
N GLN A 188 -11.75 11.62 -3.35
CA GLN A 188 -11.35 10.33 -3.90
C GLN A 188 -12.49 9.78 -4.77
N THR A 189 -12.17 9.46 -6.01
CA THR A 189 -13.09 8.92 -6.99
C THR A 189 -12.76 7.47 -7.26
N LEU A 190 -13.77 6.62 -7.12
CA LEU A 190 -13.69 5.21 -7.50
C LEU A 190 -13.94 5.09 -9.01
N LEU A 191 -12.97 4.56 -9.75
CA LEU A 191 -13.06 4.38 -11.20
C LEU A 191 -13.47 2.96 -11.59
N TYR A 192 -13.08 1.96 -10.79
CA TYR A 192 -13.38 0.54 -11.01
C TYR A 192 -13.26 -0.21 -9.69
N GLN A 193 -14.12 -1.22 -9.48
CA GLN A 193 -13.98 -2.16 -8.38
C GLN A 193 -14.45 -3.55 -8.77
N GLU A 194 -13.87 -4.57 -8.13
CA GLU A 194 -14.26 -5.97 -8.22
C GLU A 194 -14.02 -6.65 -6.87
N ASP A 195 -15.07 -7.25 -6.29
CA ASP A 195 -15.05 -7.97 -5.02
C ASP A 195 -15.18 -9.49 -5.19
N PHE A 196 -15.16 -9.96 -6.42
CA PHE A 196 -15.31 -11.36 -6.85
C PHE A 196 -16.53 -12.11 -6.31
N ASN A 197 -17.38 -11.51 -5.49
CA ASN A 197 -18.57 -12.15 -4.90
C ASN A 197 -19.60 -12.61 -5.93
N SER A 198 -19.58 -12.04 -7.13
CA SER A 198 -20.46 -12.38 -8.26
C SER A 198 -19.75 -13.17 -9.37
N GLY A 199 -18.48 -13.55 -9.18
CA GLY A 199 -17.65 -14.25 -10.19
C GLY A 199 -16.38 -13.46 -10.51
N ILE A 200 -15.70 -13.81 -11.59
CA ILE A 200 -14.43 -13.16 -11.99
C ILE A 200 -14.63 -11.77 -12.64
N GLY A 201 -15.86 -11.30 -12.79
CA GLY A 201 -16.16 -9.99 -13.38
C GLY A 201 -15.60 -9.82 -14.78
N GLN A 202 -14.86 -8.72 -15.00
CA GLN A 202 -14.19 -8.41 -16.27
C GLN A 202 -12.78 -9.03 -16.40
N TRP A 203 -12.34 -9.76 -15.39
CA TRP A 203 -11.03 -10.42 -15.43
C TRP A 203 -11.05 -11.61 -16.38
N SER A 204 -9.98 -11.79 -17.12
CA SER A 204 -9.69 -12.99 -17.90
C SER A 204 -8.53 -13.74 -17.25
N VAL A 205 -8.64 -15.05 -17.15
CA VAL A 205 -7.66 -15.89 -16.45
C VAL A 205 -7.12 -16.97 -17.38
N ASP A 206 -5.86 -17.30 -17.22
CA ASP A 206 -5.23 -18.46 -17.86
C ASP A 206 -4.48 -19.32 -16.82
N GLY A 207 -4.03 -20.50 -17.27
CA GLY A 207 -3.33 -21.44 -16.39
C GLY A 207 -4.17 -21.87 -15.20
N ASP A 208 -3.60 -21.73 -14.01
CA ASP A 208 -4.20 -22.20 -12.77
C ASP A 208 -5.09 -21.13 -12.08
N TRP A 209 -5.12 -19.89 -12.57
CA TRP A 209 -5.91 -18.83 -11.96
C TRP A 209 -7.41 -19.14 -11.93
N GLY A 210 -8.04 -18.88 -10.78
CA GLY A 210 -9.46 -19.10 -10.59
C GLY A 210 -9.97 -18.57 -9.25
N LEU A 211 -11.28 -18.76 -9.00
CA LEU A 211 -11.90 -18.34 -7.74
C LEU A 211 -11.62 -19.34 -6.62
N THR A 212 -11.36 -18.81 -5.44
CA THR A 212 -11.38 -19.55 -4.17
C THR A 212 -12.42 -18.96 -3.23
N ASN A 213 -12.97 -19.77 -2.35
CA ASN A 213 -13.85 -19.32 -1.26
C ASN A 213 -13.14 -19.35 0.11
N GLU A 214 -11.90 -19.80 0.15
CA GLU A 214 -11.09 -19.84 1.37
C GLU A 214 -9.59 -19.87 0.96
N PRO A 215 -8.79 -18.84 1.26
CA PRO A 215 -9.19 -17.60 1.96
C PRO A 215 -9.90 -16.60 1.04
N SER A 216 -10.89 -15.86 1.57
CA SER A 216 -11.58 -14.76 0.87
C SER A 216 -12.06 -13.70 1.85
N ILE A 217 -12.27 -12.48 1.35
CA ILE A 217 -12.97 -11.41 2.04
C ILE A 217 -14.39 -11.38 1.46
N GLY A 218 -15.35 -12.03 2.06
CA GLY A 218 -16.67 -12.19 1.48
C GLY A 218 -16.92 -13.61 1.01
N LEU A 219 -17.37 -13.79 -0.25
CA LEU A 219 -17.71 -15.12 -0.78
C LEU A 219 -16.59 -15.76 -1.57
N TYR A 220 -15.89 -14.98 -2.39
CA TYR A 220 -14.81 -15.46 -3.24
C TYR A 220 -13.70 -14.43 -3.36
N ALA A 221 -12.49 -14.91 -3.58
CA ALA A 221 -11.30 -14.16 -3.99
C ALA A 221 -10.71 -14.76 -5.25
N LEU A 222 -9.81 -14.07 -5.93
CA LEU A 222 -9.09 -14.59 -7.10
C LEU A 222 -7.68 -15.05 -6.69
N THR A 223 -7.28 -16.26 -7.13
CA THR A 223 -6.01 -16.88 -6.77
C THR A 223 -5.37 -17.58 -7.97
N ASP A 224 -4.06 -17.74 -7.95
CA ASP A 224 -3.29 -18.55 -8.90
C ASP A 224 -3.32 -20.05 -8.58
N SER A 225 -3.94 -20.45 -7.48
CA SER A 225 -3.87 -21.81 -6.91
C SER A 225 -5.21 -22.30 -6.32
N PRO A 226 -6.37 -22.22 -7.03
CA PRO A 226 -7.70 -22.50 -6.48
C PRO A 226 -7.92 -23.97 -6.06
N ASN A 227 -7.03 -24.88 -6.41
CA ASN A 227 -7.18 -26.31 -6.16
C ASN A 227 -6.03 -26.89 -5.29
N GLY A 228 -5.28 -26.08 -4.61
CA GLY A 228 -4.09 -26.45 -3.82
C GLY A 228 -2.90 -25.60 -4.26
N ASN A 229 -1.69 -26.11 -4.18
CA ASN A 229 -0.50 -25.35 -4.57
C ASN A 229 -0.53 -25.02 -6.08
N TYR A 230 0.10 -23.89 -6.45
CA TYR A 230 0.30 -23.55 -7.88
C TYR A 230 1.18 -24.59 -8.57
N SER A 231 1.15 -24.63 -9.90
CA SER A 231 1.92 -25.60 -10.68
C SER A 231 3.37 -25.16 -10.87
N ALA A 232 4.31 -26.15 -10.88
CA ALA A 232 5.69 -25.91 -11.28
C ALA A 232 5.85 -25.57 -12.76
N GLU A 233 6.91 -24.82 -13.11
CA GLU A 233 7.26 -24.44 -14.49
C GLU A 233 6.12 -23.74 -15.23
N ILE A 234 5.29 -22.95 -14.50
CA ILE A 234 4.15 -22.23 -15.07
C ILE A 234 4.48 -20.73 -15.26
N SER A 235 3.88 -20.14 -16.28
CA SER A 235 3.72 -18.70 -16.41
C SER A 235 2.27 -18.45 -16.76
N SER A 236 1.51 -17.95 -15.82
CA SER A 236 0.05 -17.80 -15.94
C SER A 236 -0.40 -16.43 -15.42
N SER A 237 -1.57 -15.95 -15.86
CA SER A 237 -2.00 -14.61 -15.51
C SER A 237 -3.50 -14.48 -15.29
N ALA A 238 -3.86 -13.52 -14.42
CA ALA A 238 -5.17 -12.92 -14.32
C ALA A 238 -5.09 -11.49 -14.88
N THR A 239 -5.83 -11.17 -15.93
CA THR A 239 -5.73 -9.91 -16.68
C THR A 239 -7.06 -9.18 -16.70
N LEU A 240 -7.04 -7.89 -16.40
CA LEU A 240 -8.15 -6.95 -16.50
C LEU A 240 -7.85 -5.94 -17.61
N GLU A 241 -8.64 -5.95 -18.69
CA GLU A 241 -8.62 -4.88 -19.69
C GLU A 241 -9.51 -3.73 -19.21
N ILE A 242 -9.04 -2.49 -19.36
CA ILE A 242 -9.76 -1.29 -18.93
C ILE A 242 -9.87 -0.28 -20.06
N ASP A 243 -10.97 0.45 -20.07
CA ASP A 243 -11.14 1.66 -20.88
C ASP A 243 -11.67 2.78 -19.96
N LEU A 244 -10.79 3.29 -19.10
CA LEU A 244 -11.10 4.33 -18.13
C LEU A 244 -10.50 5.68 -18.57
N ASP A 245 -11.22 6.76 -18.31
CA ASP A 245 -10.71 8.12 -18.53
C ASP A 245 -10.01 8.63 -17.27
N PHE A 246 -8.73 8.95 -17.41
CA PHE A 246 -7.90 9.53 -16.35
C PHE A 246 -7.65 11.03 -16.55
N SER A 247 -8.27 11.69 -17.52
CA SER A 247 -7.98 13.07 -17.90
C SER A 247 -8.16 14.07 -16.76
N PHE A 248 -9.11 13.80 -15.87
CA PHE A 248 -9.40 14.66 -14.71
C PHE A 248 -9.16 13.94 -13.37
N ILE A 249 -8.29 12.96 -13.39
CA ILE A 249 -7.93 12.19 -12.21
C ILE A 249 -6.46 12.46 -11.87
N ALA A 250 -6.23 13.00 -10.70
CA ALA A 250 -4.91 13.15 -10.15
C ALA A 250 -4.52 11.92 -9.31
N ASN A 251 -3.24 11.60 -9.35
CA ASN A 251 -2.65 10.55 -8.53
C ASN A 251 -3.41 9.21 -8.55
N PRO A 252 -3.75 8.68 -9.73
CA PRO A 252 -4.46 7.42 -9.80
C PRO A 252 -3.66 6.30 -9.14
N PHE A 253 -4.36 5.38 -8.47
CA PHE A 253 -3.75 4.24 -7.81
C PHE A 253 -4.66 3.02 -7.89
N VAL A 254 -4.04 1.86 -7.81
CA VAL A 254 -4.72 0.58 -7.62
C VAL A 254 -4.61 0.18 -6.16
N SER A 255 -5.67 -0.37 -5.59
CA SER A 255 -5.66 -0.96 -4.26
C SER A 255 -6.36 -2.31 -4.28
N TYR A 256 -5.85 -3.25 -3.51
CA TYR A 256 -6.44 -4.58 -3.31
C TYR A 256 -5.97 -5.17 -1.99
N SER A 257 -6.74 -6.09 -1.45
CA SER A 257 -6.32 -6.94 -0.34
C SER A 257 -5.58 -8.15 -0.88
N ALA A 258 -4.47 -8.55 -0.27
CA ALA A 258 -3.72 -9.72 -0.71
C ALA A 258 -3.11 -10.49 0.46
N LEU A 259 -2.86 -11.76 0.24
CA LEU A 259 -1.99 -12.65 1.02
C LEU A 259 -1.32 -13.64 0.07
N TRP A 260 -0.19 -14.22 0.50
CA TRP A 260 0.56 -15.14 -0.38
C TRP A 260 1.46 -16.08 0.40
N ASP A 261 1.77 -17.21 -0.23
CA ASP A 261 2.80 -18.18 0.16
C ASP A 261 3.49 -18.69 -1.13
N ILE A 262 4.63 -18.09 -1.45
CA ILE A 262 5.37 -18.26 -2.71
C ILE A 262 6.80 -18.66 -2.35
N GLU A 263 7.45 -19.53 -3.11
CA GLU A 263 8.83 -19.94 -2.84
C GLU A 263 9.77 -18.74 -2.82
N ASP A 264 10.32 -18.45 -1.64
CA ASP A 264 11.19 -17.30 -1.40
C ASP A 264 12.46 -17.35 -2.26
N GLY A 265 12.69 -16.28 -3.01
CA GLY A 265 13.87 -16.09 -3.85
C GLY A 265 13.87 -16.88 -5.17
N TYR A 266 12.82 -17.66 -5.50
CA TYR A 266 12.76 -18.49 -6.71
C TYR A 266 11.53 -18.20 -7.55
N ASP A 267 10.31 -18.31 -6.99
CA ASP A 267 9.05 -18.04 -7.69
C ASP A 267 8.60 -16.60 -7.48
N PHE A 268 7.68 -16.11 -8.32
CA PHE A 268 7.36 -14.70 -8.30
C PHE A 268 5.98 -14.38 -8.84
N VAL A 269 5.24 -13.53 -8.14
CA VAL A 269 4.01 -12.93 -8.67
C VAL A 269 4.21 -11.43 -8.87
N ARG A 270 3.96 -10.93 -10.08
CA ARG A 270 4.13 -9.52 -10.43
C ARG A 270 2.79 -8.87 -10.75
N PHE A 271 2.53 -7.71 -10.16
CA PHE A 271 1.47 -6.83 -10.62
C PHE A 271 2.01 -5.91 -11.71
N GLN A 272 1.35 -5.93 -12.87
CA GLN A 272 1.80 -5.19 -14.06
C GLN A 272 0.68 -4.34 -14.64
N ALA A 273 1.05 -3.18 -15.22
CA ALA A 273 0.20 -2.38 -16.07
C ALA A 273 0.72 -2.41 -17.51
N TYR A 274 -0.21 -2.42 -18.47
CA TYR A 274 0.10 -2.32 -19.88
C TYR A 274 -0.17 -0.90 -20.39
N THR A 275 0.80 -0.33 -21.08
CA THR A 275 0.65 0.91 -21.85
C THR A 275 1.03 0.70 -23.31
N GLU A 276 0.55 1.55 -24.22
CA GLU A 276 0.94 1.44 -25.65
C GLU A 276 2.43 1.73 -25.86
N GLU A 277 3.00 2.62 -25.02
CA GLU A 277 4.38 3.07 -25.16
C GLU A 277 5.39 2.06 -24.63
N ASP A 278 5.12 1.48 -23.47
CA ASP A 278 6.11 0.69 -22.72
C ASP A 278 5.79 -0.83 -22.70
N GLY A 279 4.57 -1.23 -23.12
CA GLY A 279 4.09 -2.59 -22.95
C GLY A 279 3.80 -2.91 -21.47
N TRP A 280 4.08 -4.13 -21.03
CA TRP A 280 3.88 -4.55 -19.64
C TRP A 280 5.00 -4.07 -18.73
N LEU A 281 4.65 -3.28 -17.72
CA LEU A 281 5.54 -2.76 -16.67
C LEU A 281 5.17 -3.32 -15.32
N SER A 282 6.12 -3.92 -14.60
CA SER A 282 5.95 -4.33 -13.20
C SER A 282 5.97 -3.11 -12.30
N LEU A 283 4.94 -2.95 -11.48
CA LEU A 283 4.76 -1.79 -10.61
C LEU A 283 5.24 -2.08 -9.19
N MET A 284 5.89 -1.10 -8.58
CA MET A 284 6.31 -1.14 -7.18
C MET A 284 5.11 -0.85 -6.27
N GLY A 285 4.87 -1.73 -5.32
CA GLY A 285 3.89 -1.58 -4.24
C GLY A 285 4.56 -1.51 -2.87
N ASN A 286 3.75 -1.44 -1.82
CA ASN A 286 4.25 -1.36 -0.44
C ASN A 286 4.89 -2.68 0.02
N TYR A 287 4.44 -3.80 -0.53
CA TYR A 287 4.84 -5.15 -0.13
C TYR A 287 5.64 -5.87 -1.21
N THR A 288 5.92 -5.23 -2.34
CA THR A 288 6.72 -5.82 -3.42
C THR A 288 8.20 -5.79 -3.12
N VAL A 289 8.92 -6.80 -3.56
CA VAL A 289 10.38 -6.90 -3.54
C VAL A 289 10.95 -6.86 -4.95
N GLN A 290 12.24 -6.64 -5.10
CA GLN A 290 12.91 -6.71 -6.40
C GLN A 290 13.36 -8.12 -6.71
N GLY A 291 12.99 -8.64 -7.88
CA GLY A 291 13.47 -9.93 -8.38
C GLY A 291 14.99 -9.99 -8.45
N ASN A 292 15.54 -11.11 -8.01
CA ASN A 292 16.99 -11.34 -7.84
C ASN A 292 17.70 -11.88 -9.08
N GLY A 293 16.96 -12.18 -10.16
CA GLY A 293 17.49 -12.77 -11.40
C GLY A 293 17.48 -14.29 -11.43
N ALA A 294 16.80 -14.97 -10.49
CA ALA A 294 16.46 -16.38 -10.59
C ALA A 294 15.53 -16.65 -11.80
N THR A 295 15.34 -17.92 -12.15
CA THR A 295 14.64 -18.30 -13.39
C THR A 295 13.24 -17.67 -13.50
N ALA A 296 12.48 -17.67 -12.40
CA ALA A 296 11.13 -17.11 -12.37
C ALA A 296 11.08 -15.67 -11.81
N GLN A 297 12.21 -15.12 -11.30
CA GLN A 297 12.30 -13.76 -10.78
C GLN A 297 13.12 -12.84 -11.68
N PRO A 298 12.54 -12.10 -12.64
CA PRO A 298 13.29 -11.20 -13.51
C PRO A 298 14.02 -10.12 -12.72
N LEU A 299 15.33 -9.99 -12.93
CA LEU A 299 16.21 -9.11 -12.19
C LEU A 299 15.70 -7.65 -12.14
N GLY A 300 15.51 -7.14 -10.93
CA GLY A 300 15.13 -5.76 -10.68
C GLY A 300 13.66 -5.40 -10.98
N GLN A 301 12.85 -6.35 -11.44
CA GLN A 301 11.40 -6.16 -11.54
C GLN A 301 10.75 -6.33 -10.17
N TYR A 302 9.70 -5.56 -9.90
CA TYR A 302 8.96 -5.64 -8.64
C TYR A 302 7.90 -6.75 -8.68
N GLY A 303 7.76 -7.45 -7.56
CA GLY A 303 6.76 -8.52 -7.38
C GLY A 303 6.72 -9.04 -5.95
N TYR A 304 6.00 -10.11 -5.74
CA TYR A 304 5.80 -10.77 -4.45
C TYR A 304 6.51 -12.12 -4.46
N ASP A 305 7.19 -12.42 -3.35
CA ASP A 305 7.73 -13.75 -3.02
C ASP A 305 7.67 -13.99 -1.51
N GLY A 306 8.15 -15.13 -1.04
CA GLY A 306 8.08 -15.50 0.36
C GLY A 306 6.64 -15.63 0.87
N SER A 307 6.38 -15.35 2.15
CA SER A 307 5.09 -15.62 2.78
C SER A 307 4.50 -14.40 3.50
N GLN A 308 3.24 -14.11 3.21
CA GLN A 308 2.38 -13.14 3.89
C GLN A 308 1.07 -13.82 4.27
N SER A 309 0.98 -14.38 5.49
CA SER A 309 -0.13 -15.23 5.93
C SER A 309 -1.39 -14.51 6.40
N SER A 310 -1.39 -13.19 6.43
CA SER A 310 -2.56 -12.37 6.80
C SER A 310 -2.86 -11.37 5.72
N TRP A 311 -4.14 -11.05 5.52
CA TRP A 311 -4.56 -10.03 4.57
C TRP A 311 -3.88 -8.69 4.85
N VAL A 312 -3.26 -8.15 3.80
CA VAL A 312 -2.70 -6.80 3.78
C VAL A 312 -3.35 -6.01 2.65
N ILE A 313 -3.50 -4.71 2.83
CA ILE A 313 -4.00 -3.83 1.78
C ILE A 313 -2.79 -3.29 1.02
N GLU A 314 -2.67 -3.72 -0.24
CA GLU A 314 -1.68 -3.16 -1.15
C GLU A 314 -2.22 -1.88 -1.80
N LYS A 315 -1.34 -0.92 -2.00
CA LYS A 315 -1.64 0.32 -2.71
C LYS A 315 -0.51 0.70 -3.66
N ILE A 316 -0.82 0.76 -4.95
CA ILE A 316 0.16 0.98 -6.02
C ILE A 316 -0.21 2.23 -6.80
N TYR A 317 0.59 3.28 -6.70
CA TYR A 317 0.39 4.52 -7.44
C TYR A 317 0.81 4.38 -8.91
N LEU A 318 -0.05 4.86 -9.82
CA LEU A 318 0.17 4.78 -11.27
C LEU A 318 1.05 5.90 -11.83
N ASN A 319 1.57 6.81 -10.99
CA ASN A 319 2.56 7.80 -11.38
C ASN A 319 3.85 7.17 -11.93
N GLN A 320 4.12 5.91 -11.62
CA GLN A 320 5.20 5.09 -12.18
C GLN A 320 5.09 4.91 -13.71
N LEU A 321 3.91 5.10 -14.28
CA LEU A 321 3.66 5.05 -15.73
C LEU A 321 4.05 6.34 -16.46
N ASN A 322 4.66 7.31 -15.77
CA ASN A 322 5.14 8.58 -16.35
C ASN A 322 4.07 9.37 -17.12
N GLY A 323 2.80 9.22 -16.74
CA GLY A 323 1.65 9.85 -17.41
C GLY A 323 1.07 9.05 -18.58
N ASN A 324 1.63 7.88 -18.90
CA ASN A 324 1.05 6.99 -19.92
C ASN A 324 -0.23 6.35 -19.39
N LYS A 325 -1.28 6.30 -20.25
CA LYS A 325 -2.56 5.71 -19.89
C LYS A 325 -2.44 4.18 -19.79
N PRO A 326 -2.79 3.56 -18.64
CA PRO A 326 -2.92 2.11 -18.60
C PRO A 326 -4.14 1.63 -19.39
N LEU A 327 -3.97 0.56 -20.15
CA LEU A 327 -5.03 -0.10 -20.94
C LEU A 327 -5.40 -1.45 -20.34
N ALA A 328 -4.53 -2.04 -19.55
CA ALA A 328 -4.79 -3.27 -18.83
C ALA A 328 -3.94 -3.39 -17.59
N PHE A 329 -4.39 -4.20 -16.64
CA PHE A 329 -3.63 -4.65 -15.48
C PHE A 329 -3.57 -6.17 -15.45
N ARG A 330 -2.52 -6.74 -14.89
CA ARG A 330 -2.48 -8.17 -14.64
C ARG A 330 -1.67 -8.53 -13.41
N PHE A 331 -2.05 -9.63 -12.79
CA PHE A 331 -1.15 -10.44 -11.98
C PHE A 331 -0.59 -11.54 -12.87
N ILE A 332 0.72 -11.71 -12.86
CA ILE A 332 1.38 -12.81 -13.58
C ILE A 332 2.24 -13.57 -12.59
N GLN A 333 1.98 -14.86 -12.47
CA GLN A 333 2.75 -15.79 -11.69
C GLN A 333 3.74 -16.51 -12.59
N ASP A 334 4.99 -16.55 -12.18
CA ASP A 334 6.04 -17.35 -12.77
C ASP A 334 6.63 -18.28 -11.70
N SER A 335 6.74 -19.56 -11.98
CA SER A 335 7.34 -20.55 -11.08
C SER A 335 8.46 -21.35 -11.77
N ASP A 336 9.42 -21.82 -10.97
CA ASP A 336 10.44 -22.73 -11.46
C ASP A 336 9.99 -24.20 -11.32
N GLN A 337 10.92 -25.16 -11.30
CA GLN A 337 10.59 -26.59 -11.33
C GLN A 337 10.49 -27.24 -9.94
N TYR A 338 10.66 -26.48 -8.86
CA TYR A 338 10.76 -26.98 -7.49
C TYR A 338 9.93 -26.15 -6.51
N VAL A 339 9.41 -26.77 -5.49
CA VAL A 339 8.78 -26.15 -4.29
C VAL A 339 7.64 -25.20 -4.61
N GLU A 340 6.45 -25.75 -4.76
CA GLU A 340 5.22 -24.99 -4.97
C GLU A 340 4.56 -24.61 -3.63
N GLY A 341 4.16 -23.34 -3.46
CA GLY A 341 3.39 -22.83 -2.32
C GLY A 341 1.88 -22.75 -2.58
N ASP A 342 1.14 -22.25 -1.59
CA ASP A 342 -0.31 -21.99 -1.71
C ASP A 342 -0.66 -20.80 -2.62
N GLY A 343 0.39 -20.08 -3.07
CA GLY A 343 0.30 -19.06 -4.12
C GLY A 343 -0.14 -17.68 -3.63
N PHE A 344 -0.65 -16.89 -4.57
CA PHE A 344 -1.09 -15.52 -4.38
C PHE A 344 -2.61 -15.41 -4.47
N VAL A 345 -3.22 -14.79 -3.46
CA VAL A 345 -4.66 -14.54 -3.41
C VAL A 345 -4.89 -13.05 -3.29
N PHE A 346 -5.83 -12.50 -4.06
CA PHE A 346 -6.24 -11.11 -3.90
C PHE A 346 -7.76 -10.95 -3.98
N ASP A 347 -8.25 -9.88 -3.33
CA ASP A 347 -9.66 -9.54 -3.23
C ASP A 347 -9.84 -8.01 -3.14
N ASP A 348 -11.09 -7.52 -3.23
CA ASP A 348 -11.44 -6.10 -3.12
C ASP A 348 -10.60 -5.20 -4.03
N PHE A 349 -10.38 -5.63 -5.28
CA PHE A 349 -9.59 -4.86 -6.24
C PHE A 349 -10.30 -3.57 -6.64
N SER A 350 -9.60 -2.45 -6.59
CA SER A 350 -10.15 -1.16 -6.99
C SER A 350 -9.12 -0.27 -7.71
N ILE A 351 -9.61 0.55 -8.63
CA ILE A 351 -8.86 1.63 -9.28
C ILE A 351 -9.48 2.93 -8.82
N ASN A 352 -8.65 3.77 -8.24
CA ASN A 352 -9.05 5.01 -7.60
C ASN A 352 -8.17 6.15 -8.07
N GLY A 353 -8.58 7.36 -7.75
CA GLY A 353 -7.77 8.56 -7.90
C GLY A 353 -8.44 9.75 -7.23
N PHE A 354 -7.90 10.92 -7.41
CA PHE A 354 -8.49 12.14 -6.88
C PHE A 354 -9.08 12.95 -8.03
N SER A 355 -10.36 13.26 -7.95
CA SER A 355 -10.99 14.14 -8.94
C SER A 355 -10.34 15.52 -8.93
N LEU A 356 -10.02 16.05 -10.10
CA LEU A 356 -9.51 17.41 -10.28
C LEU A 356 -10.63 18.46 -10.28
N GLY A 357 -11.89 18.07 -10.13
CA GLY A 357 -13.04 18.94 -10.06
C GLY A 357 -14.17 18.34 -9.24
N LEU A 358 -15.21 19.12 -9.00
CA LEU A 358 -16.44 18.69 -8.34
C LEU A 358 -17.58 18.61 -9.36
N LEU A 359 -18.46 17.62 -9.16
CA LEU A 359 -19.70 17.57 -9.93
C LEU A 359 -20.53 18.84 -9.70
N GLY A 360 -20.82 19.55 -10.77
CA GLY A 360 -21.55 20.81 -10.74
C GLY A 360 -20.66 22.07 -10.63
N ASP A 361 -19.34 21.94 -10.47
CA ASP A 361 -18.38 23.06 -10.41
C ASP A 361 -17.97 23.47 -11.83
N GLN A 362 -18.82 24.30 -12.47
CA GLN A 362 -18.57 24.82 -13.81
C GLN A 362 -17.44 25.86 -13.83
N THR A 363 -17.30 26.61 -12.74
CA THR A 363 -16.29 27.68 -12.62
C THR A 363 -14.89 27.15 -12.32
N SER A 364 -14.76 25.89 -11.96
CA SER A 364 -13.49 25.25 -11.53
C SER A 364 -12.85 25.96 -10.33
N ASP A 365 -13.66 26.55 -9.44
CA ASP A 365 -13.16 27.25 -8.26
C ASP A 365 -13.07 26.35 -7.01
N GLY A 366 -13.49 25.07 -7.16
CA GLY A 366 -13.46 24.07 -6.10
C GLY A 366 -14.67 24.15 -5.16
N THR A 367 -15.70 24.89 -5.52
CA THR A 367 -16.95 24.97 -4.74
C THR A 367 -18.16 24.91 -5.68
N VAL A 368 -19.17 24.14 -5.33
CA VAL A 368 -20.43 24.13 -6.10
C VAL A 368 -21.41 25.13 -5.49
N ASN A 369 -21.68 26.22 -6.19
CA ASN A 369 -22.45 27.31 -5.66
C ASN A 369 -23.29 28.03 -6.76
N ILE A 370 -23.86 29.21 -6.42
CA ILE A 370 -24.73 29.97 -7.35
C ILE A 370 -23.99 30.42 -8.63
N PHE A 371 -22.67 30.59 -8.58
CA PHE A 371 -21.92 31.04 -9.76
C PHE A 371 -21.82 29.95 -10.81
N ASP A 372 -21.79 28.68 -10.42
CA ASP A 372 -21.80 27.51 -11.32
C ASP A 372 -23.18 27.39 -11.99
N ILE A 373 -24.24 27.56 -11.23
CA ILE A 373 -25.61 27.59 -11.78
C ILE A 373 -25.71 28.67 -12.85
N ILE A 374 -25.17 29.88 -12.60
CA ILE A 374 -25.17 30.98 -13.56
C ILE A 374 -24.31 30.63 -14.78
N GLY A 375 -23.14 30.03 -14.58
CA GLY A 375 -22.22 29.62 -15.65
C GLY A 375 -22.88 28.60 -16.59
N VAL A 376 -23.45 27.52 -16.03
CA VAL A 376 -24.16 26.50 -16.82
C VAL A 376 -25.38 27.09 -17.53
N ALA A 377 -26.18 27.93 -16.87
CA ALA A 377 -27.33 28.58 -17.48
C ALA A 377 -26.93 29.51 -18.65
N ASP A 378 -25.81 30.20 -18.51
CA ASP A 378 -25.28 31.10 -19.54
C ASP A 378 -24.77 30.29 -20.75
N MET A 379 -24.05 29.20 -20.53
CA MET A 379 -23.59 28.25 -21.55
C MET A 379 -24.76 27.68 -22.34
N ILE A 380 -25.78 27.16 -21.67
CA ILE A 380 -27.01 26.64 -22.32
C ILE A 380 -27.69 27.74 -23.15
N SER A 381 -27.82 28.95 -22.60
CA SER A 381 -28.50 30.07 -23.27
C SER A 381 -27.77 30.56 -24.51
N ARG A 382 -26.45 30.46 -24.55
CA ARG A 382 -25.62 30.87 -25.71
C ARG A 382 -25.45 29.75 -26.72
N GLY A 383 -25.76 28.49 -26.36
CA GLY A 383 -25.52 27.33 -27.19
C GLY A 383 -24.03 27.13 -27.44
N GLU A 384 -23.20 27.39 -26.43
CA GLU A 384 -21.75 27.13 -26.48
C GLU A 384 -21.46 25.64 -26.37
N GLU A 385 -20.51 25.16 -27.16
CA GLU A 385 -20.01 23.77 -27.04
C GLU A 385 -19.26 23.63 -25.72
N PRO A 386 -19.64 22.67 -24.86
CA PRO A 386 -18.97 22.44 -23.58
C PRO A 386 -17.54 21.94 -23.77
N SER A 387 -16.62 22.35 -22.93
CA SER A 387 -15.30 21.77 -22.81
C SER A 387 -15.37 20.35 -22.23
N ASN A 388 -14.29 19.57 -22.35
CA ASN A 388 -14.22 18.25 -21.72
C ASN A 388 -14.39 18.33 -20.20
N TYR A 389 -13.86 19.37 -19.55
CA TYR A 389 -14.07 19.61 -18.13
C TYR A 389 -15.56 19.77 -17.80
N GLU A 390 -16.23 20.64 -18.53
CA GLU A 390 -17.65 20.91 -18.32
C GLU A 390 -18.52 19.68 -18.58
N LEU A 391 -18.25 18.91 -19.64
CA LEU A 391 -18.92 17.61 -19.86
C LEU A 391 -18.69 16.66 -18.69
N THR A 392 -17.48 16.57 -18.17
CA THR A 392 -17.16 15.65 -17.05
C THR A 392 -17.84 16.05 -15.75
N PHE A 393 -17.94 17.34 -15.47
CA PHE A 393 -18.41 17.80 -14.16
C PHE A 393 -19.79 18.46 -14.15
N CYS A 394 -20.34 18.81 -15.30
CA CYS A 394 -21.65 19.47 -15.40
C CYS A 394 -22.72 18.69 -16.17
N ASP A 395 -22.37 17.61 -16.86
CA ASP A 395 -23.32 16.62 -17.38
C ASP A 395 -23.63 15.62 -16.27
N LEU A 396 -24.62 15.91 -15.44
CA LEU A 396 -24.92 15.15 -14.24
C LEU A 396 -25.80 13.93 -14.50
N ASP A 397 -26.47 13.88 -15.65
CA ASP A 397 -27.28 12.73 -16.07
C ASP A 397 -26.53 11.80 -17.07
N ASP A 398 -25.24 12.14 -17.38
CA ASP A 398 -24.32 11.37 -18.21
C ASP A 398 -24.89 11.05 -19.61
N ASN A 399 -25.64 12.00 -20.18
CA ASN A 399 -26.24 11.84 -21.51
C ASN A 399 -25.39 12.38 -22.66
N GLY A 400 -24.24 13.01 -22.36
CA GLY A 400 -23.28 13.61 -23.30
C GLY A 400 -23.61 15.03 -23.72
N GLU A 401 -24.61 15.67 -23.13
CA GLU A 401 -25.04 17.04 -23.42
C GLU A 401 -25.34 17.79 -22.12
N ILE A 402 -24.81 19.00 -21.97
CA ILE A 402 -25.19 19.87 -20.85
C ILE A 402 -26.46 20.65 -21.21
N ASN A 403 -27.54 20.37 -20.49
CA ASN A 403 -28.85 20.92 -20.76
C ASN A 403 -29.62 21.36 -19.49
N ILE A 404 -30.89 21.64 -19.61
CA ILE A 404 -31.70 22.13 -18.49
C ILE A 404 -31.88 21.11 -17.38
N LEU A 405 -31.73 19.82 -17.67
CA LEU A 405 -31.84 18.77 -16.64
C LEU A 405 -30.61 18.80 -15.71
N ASP A 406 -29.41 18.94 -16.27
CA ASP A 406 -28.16 19.09 -15.52
C ASP A 406 -28.20 20.37 -14.66
N LEU A 407 -28.65 21.45 -15.23
CA LEU A 407 -28.83 22.70 -14.47
C LEU A 407 -29.74 22.51 -13.26
N LEU A 408 -30.83 21.76 -13.40
CA LEU A 408 -31.73 21.47 -12.29
C LEU A 408 -31.06 20.54 -11.25
N MET A 409 -30.24 19.62 -11.69
CA MET A 409 -29.46 18.76 -10.78
C MET A 409 -28.42 19.57 -10.02
N ILE A 410 -27.69 20.49 -10.67
CA ILE A 410 -26.75 21.40 -10.01
C ILE A 410 -27.47 22.30 -8.98
N ILE A 411 -28.65 22.84 -9.32
CA ILE A 411 -29.46 23.60 -8.37
C ILE A 411 -29.79 22.76 -7.12
N ASN A 412 -30.10 21.47 -7.28
CA ASN A 412 -30.36 20.60 -6.16
C ASN A 412 -29.11 20.36 -5.30
N LEU A 413 -27.91 20.25 -5.90
CA LEU A 413 -26.65 20.13 -5.15
C LEU A 413 -26.38 21.37 -4.29
N VAL A 414 -26.63 22.58 -4.84
CA VAL A 414 -26.41 23.83 -4.12
C VAL A 414 -27.46 24.07 -3.01
N SER A 415 -28.65 23.46 -3.14
CA SER A 415 -29.80 23.74 -2.25
C SER A 415 -29.84 22.80 -1.02
N ASN A 416 -29.07 21.74 -0.99
CA ASN A 416 -28.99 20.76 0.11
C ASN A 416 -27.73 20.99 0.94
#